data_5cc3eafa8bc82ee7cf2f415a2f0cda05
#
_entry.id   5cc3eafa8bc82ee7cf2f415a2f0cda05
#
_cell.length_a   1.000
_cell.length_b   1.000
_cell.length_c   1.000
_cell.angle_alpha   90.00
_cell.angle_beta   90.00
_cell.angle_gamma   90.00
#
_symmetry.space_group_name_H-M   'P 1'
#
loop_
_entity.id
_entity.type
_entity.pdbx_description
1 polymer ?
#
loop_
_entity_poly.entity_id
_entity_poly.type
_entity_poly.pdbx_seq_one_letter_code
_entity_poly.pdbx_strand_id
1 'polypeptide(L)'
;MPSNLKTNFLTRHPLMAVFLFTFICLLPAMLMRDFTPSNELRYLSIADEAIANGNIFAFYNHGLPYADKPPLYLWIVALCKLFFGQHSVLALSIFSLIPAFVIVWLMDKWVMSDASSSDRMAMAMMLITSVMFLGTAVVLRMDMLMCMFIVLALFTFWRMYELRLDGEPEGEDAVVYRKCSWLLPIWIFLALFTKGPVGLLVPPVSIAVFLLVKRKPRDIARYLGWKTWGVIAGLCAVWFIGVFLDGGVSYLDNLLFKQTVGRAVNAFTHSKPFWFYAVAILWCIAPYTLLLIGSLILSVWPRRKNAEAGSISAEAVKSDKEMLFLCVIASTFVMLSSFSSKLPVYLVPMFPFIVYLFPMAVNRCGCRRWAAWAIGVPAAIFALVGIVACLVLFGVINVEPLDATWKEYPFAFDPPIKIAAVLLTAGNLLALWFLVRRKVWNLPVFLVGSSLLLTVYAASGVLAKVNPYFGYREICKEVPMGTDVATLCLHRPENIDVYVGRQIKDYGKDVEAFMKTASDTTNTRPMSLITTYKCLEENPQLRDLLYSSGPVASVGPYCVGTIEKHKK
;
A
#
# COMPACT_ATOMS: atom_id res chain seq x y z
N MET A 1 -25.31 -39.31 23.35
CA MET A 1 -25.63 -38.76 22.00
C MET A 1 -24.72 -37.55 21.75
N PRO A 2 -23.79 -37.60 20.82
CA PRO A 2 -23.02 -36.42 20.45
C PRO A 2 -23.90 -35.51 19.62
N SER A 3 -24.12 -34.32 20.10
CA SER A 3 -24.80 -33.24 19.35
C SER A 3 -24.05 -32.95 18.08
N ASN A 4 -24.63 -33.26 16.94
CA ASN A 4 -24.22 -32.78 15.61
C ASN A 4 -24.29 -31.25 15.60
N LEU A 5 -23.27 -30.59 16.12
CA LEU A 5 -22.98 -29.19 15.85
C LEU A 5 -22.75 -29.09 14.35
N LYS A 6 -23.79 -28.68 13.61
CA LYS A 6 -23.63 -28.20 12.23
C LYS A 6 -22.47 -27.21 12.24
N THR A 7 -21.30 -27.68 11.81
CA THR A 7 -20.10 -26.82 11.72
C THR A 7 -20.45 -25.69 10.78
N ASN A 8 -20.64 -24.48 11.31
CA ASN A 8 -20.98 -23.28 10.54
C ASN A 8 -19.94 -23.06 9.44
N PHE A 9 -20.36 -22.60 8.27
CA PHE A 9 -19.49 -22.24 7.14
C PHE A 9 -18.26 -21.42 7.57
N LEU A 10 -18.44 -20.50 8.54
CA LEU A 10 -17.40 -19.66 9.12
C LEU A 10 -16.30 -20.43 9.85
N THR A 11 -16.63 -21.57 10.48
CA THR A 11 -15.62 -22.40 11.16
C THR A 11 -14.83 -23.26 10.19
N ARG A 12 -15.41 -23.57 9.02
CA ARG A 12 -14.74 -24.32 7.95
C ARG A 12 -13.85 -23.43 7.09
N HIS A 13 -14.28 -22.18 6.84
CA HIS A 13 -13.59 -21.23 5.95
C HIS A 13 -13.44 -19.86 6.62
N PRO A 14 -12.67 -19.73 7.72
CA PRO A 14 -12.59 -18.50 8.51
C PRO A 14 -12.10 -17.29 7.69
N LEU A 15 -11.14 -17.50 6.79
CA LEU A 15 -10.61 -16.42 5.96
C LEU A 15 -11.57 -15.93 4.89
N MET A 16 -12.39 -16.82 4.33
CA MET A 16 -13.34 -16.45 3.27
C MET A 16 -14.34 -15.40 3.78
N ALA A 17 -14.78 -15.55 5.03
CA ALA A 17 -15.64 -14.55 5.66
C ALA A 17 -14.94 -13.21 5.85
N VAL A 18 -13.67 -13.22 6.28
CA VAL A 18 -12.87 -12.00 6.42
C VAL A 18 -12.66 -11.32 5.07
N PHE A 19 -12.34 -12.07 4.03
CA PHE A 19 -12.11 -11.53 2.69
C PHE A 19 -13.39 -10.93 2.09
N LEU A 20 -14.50 -11.65 2.18
CA LEU A 20 -15.79 -11.14 1.69
C LEU A 20 -16.22 -9.88 2.45
N PHE A 21 -16.10 -9.88 3.77
CA PHE A 21 -16.41 -8.72 4.60
C PHE A 21 -15.52 -7.52 4.24
N THR A 22 -14.20 -7.74 4.12
CA THR A 22 -13.26 -6.69 3.72
C THR A 22 -13.59 -6.14 2.33
N PHE A 23 -13.85 -7.02 1.36
CA PHE A 23 -14.20 -6.61 -0.01
C PHE A 23 -15.46 -5.76 -0.03
N ILE A 24 -16.54 -6.19 0.66
CA ILE A 24 -17.79 -5.43 0.75
C ILE A 24 -17.53 -4.06 1.39
N CYS A 25 -16.76 -3.99 2.46
CA CYS A 25 -16.47 -2.72 3.14
C CYS A 25 -15.63 -1.76 2.30
N LEU A 26 -14.72 -2.26 1.47
CA LEU A 26 -13.85 -1.43 0.63
C LEU A 26 -14.46 -1.10 -0.74
N LEU A 27 -15.46 -1.86 -1.19
CA LEU A 27 -16.06 -1.71 -2.51
C LEU A 27 -16.57 -0.29 -2.80
N PRO A 28 -17.30 0.40 -1.91
CA PRO A 28 -17.73 1.78 -2.17
C PRO A 28 -16.56 2.74 -2.37
N ALA A 29 -15.50 2.62 -1.56
CA ALA A 29 -14.29 3.43 -1.72
C ALA A 29 -13.63 3.19 -3.08
N MET A 30 -13.55 1.94 -3.54
CA MET A 30 -12.95 1.57 -4.83
C MET A 30 -13.81 2.01 -6.02
N LEU A 31 -15.13 2.15 -5.84
CA LEU A 31 -16.05 2.61 -6.88
C LEU A 31 -16.15 4.14 -6.98
N MET A 32 -16.10 4.82 -5.83
CA MET A 32 -16.51 6.22 -5.73
C MET A 32 -15.33 7.20 -5.63
N ARG A 33 -14.13 6.75 -5.20
CA ARG A 33 -12.97 7.64 -5.11
C ARG A 33 -12.43 8.03 -6.48
N ASP A 34 -11.79 9.18 -6.56
CA ASP A 34 -10.99 9.58 -7.72
C ASP A 34 -9.54 9.09 -7.61
N PHE A 35 -8.80 9.11 -8.72
CA PHE A 35 -7.36 8.85 -8.71
C PHE A 35 -6.60 9.98 -8.00
N THR A 36 -5.61 9.59 -7.19
CA THR A 36 -4.77 10.57 -6.51
C THR A 36 -3.83 11.27 -7.50
N PRO A 37 -3.69 12.60 -7.45
CA PRO A 37 -2.92 13.36 -8.43
C PRO A 37 -1.45 12.97 -8.53
N SER A 38 -0.83 12.58 -7.39
CA SER A 38 0.63 12.46 -7.34
C SER A 38 1.21 11.20 -7.99
N ASN A 39 0.68 10.02 -7.67
CA ASN A 39 1.28 8.76 -8.12
C ASN A 39 0.36 7.98 -9.06
N GLU A 40 -0.94 7.93 -8.76
CA GLU A 40 -1.87 7.14 -9.57
C GLU A 40 -1.98 7.74 -10.97
N LEU A 41 -2.27 9.05 -11.10
CA LEU A 41 -2.35 9.70 -12.43
C LEU A 41 -1.07 9.56 -13.23
N ARG A 42 0.11 9.58 -12.59
CA ARG A 42 1.39 9.36 -13.29
C ARG A 42 1.46 7.97 -13.93
N TYR A 43 1.03 6.92 -13.24
CA TYR A 43 1.04 5.57 -13.83
C TYR A 43 0.03 5.45 -14.98
N LEU A 44 -1.08 6.16 -14.90
CA LEU A 44 -2.07 6.20 -15.97
C LEU A 44 -1.53 6.95 -17.20
N SER A 45 -0.95 8.15 -17.02
CA SER A 45 -0.34 8.93 -18.09
C SER A 45 0.78 8.18 -18.81
N ILE A 46 1.68 7.52 -18.03
CA ILE A 46 2.74 6.67 -18.59
C ILE A 46 2.16 5.51 -19.40
N ALA A 47 1.11 4.86 -18.89
CA ALA A 47 0.46 3.76 -19.61
C ALA A 47 -0.23 4.24 -20.88
N ASP A 48 -0.82 5.43 -20.88
CA ASP A 48 -1.46 6.06 -22.04
C ASP A 48 -0.43 6.38 -23.12
N GLU A 49 0.69 6.97 -22.74
CA GLU A 49 1.79 7.26 -23.66
C GLU A 49 2.40 5.97 -24.23
N ALA A 50 2.57 4.93 -23.40
CA ALA A 50 3.07 3.64 -23.83
C ALA A 50 2.14 2.96 -24.85
N ILE A 51 0.82 3.01 -24.63
CA ILE A 51 -0.18 2.49 -25.58
C ILE A 51 -0.14 3.27 -26.89
N ALA A 52 -0.06 4.60 -26.82
CA ALA A 52 -0.03 5.46 -28.01
C ALA A 52 1.24 5.26 -28.87
N ASN A 53 2.39 5.04 -28.23
CA ASN A 53 3.68 4.87 -28.90
C ASN A 53 4.03 3.41 -29.21
N GLY A 54 3.26 2.43 -28.70
CA GLY A 54 3.56 1.01 -28.85
C GLY A 54 4.73 0.51 -27.98
N ASN A 55 5.14 1.27 -26.96
CA ASN A 55 6.24 0.90 -26.07
C ASN A 55 5.80 -0.18 -25.07
N ILE A 56 6.62 -1.24 -24.94
CA ILE A 56 6.31 -2.37 -24.02
C ILE A 56 7.29 -2.40 -22.84
N PHE A 57 8.57 -2.11 -23.06
CA PHE A 57 9.62 -2.23 -22.04
C PHE A 57 10.23 -0.88 -21.65
N ALA A 58 10.22 0.12 -22.54
CA ALA A 58 10.74 1.45 -22.29
C ALA A 58 9.59 2.45 -22.16
N PHE A 59 9.35 2.94 -20.96
CA PHE A 59 8.25 3.85 -20.65
C PHE A 59 8.69 5.31 -20.64
N TYR A 60 7.78 6.18 -21.02
CA TYR A 60 7.98 7.62 -21.05
C TYR A 60 6.87 8.33 -20.30
N ASN A 61 7.13 9.53 -19.82
CA ASN A 61 6.14 10.42 -19.24
C ASN A 61 6.34 11.82 -19.83
N HIS A 62 5.43 12.25 -20.67
CA HIS A 62 5.51 13.50 -21.45
C HIS A 62 6.80 13.56 -22.30
N GLY A 63 7.13 12.47 -22.98
CA GLY A 63 8.33 12.33 -23.82
C GLY A 63 9.65 12.14 -23.07
N LEU A 64 9.64 12.23 -21.73
CA LEU A 64 10.84 12.02 -20.91
C LEU A 64 10.96 10.55 -20.49
N PRO A 65 12.15 9.92 -20.59
CA PRO A 65 12.35 8.52 -20.19
C PRO A 65 11.98 8.27 -18.73
N TYR A 66 11.05 7.36 -18.47
CA TYR A 66 10.64 6.94 -17.15
C TYR A 66 11.26 5.58 -16.78
N ALA A 67 12.57 5.55 -16.56
CA ALA A 67 13.31 4.35 -16.17
C ALA A 67 13.28 4.07 -14.64
N ASP A 68 12.37 4.72 -13.91
CA ASP A 68 12.29 4.67 -12.44
C ASP A 68 11.73 3.35 -11.90
N LYS A 69 10.91 2.68 -12.67
CA LYS A 69 10.23 1.44 -12.27
C LYS A 69 10.29 0.37 -13.37
N PRO A 70 10.36 -0.92 -12.96
CA PRO A 70 10.23 -2.03 -13.88
C PRO A 70 8.81 -2.12 -14.49
N PRO A 71 8.65 -2.83 -15.63
CA PRO A 71 7.44 -2.78 -16.46
C PRO A 71 6.20 -3.45 -15.87
N LEU A 72 6.32 -4.48 -15.04
CA LEU A 72 5.20 -5.39 -14.68
C LEU A 72 3.93 -4.65 -14.23
N TYR A 73 4.07 -3.66 -13.37
CA TYR A 73 2.92 -2.93 -12.87
C TYR A 73 2.31 -2.00 -13.93
N LEU A 74 3.15 -1.37 -14.76
CA LEU A 74 2.69 -0.52 -15.86
C LEU A 74 1.98 -1.35 -16.94
N TRP A 75 2.42 -2.58 -17.18
CA TRP A 75 1.68 -3.53 -18.03
C TRP A 75 0.27 -3.80 -17.51
N ILE A 76 0.11 -4.01 -16.20
CA ILE A 76 -1.21 -4.21 -15.60
C ILE A 76 -2.10 -2.98 -15.84
N VAL A 77 -1.56 -1.78 -15.67
CA VAL A 77 -2.31 -0.52 -15.90
C VAL A 77 -2.73 -0.40 -17.38
N ALA A 78 -1.79 -0.62 -18.30
CA ALA A 78 -2.05 -0.58 -19.74
C ALA A 78 -3.08 -1.64 -20.18
N LEU A 79 -2.92 -2.88 -19.74
CA LEU A 79 -3.85 -3.97 -20.05
C LEU A 79 -5.26 -3.70 -19.51
N CYS A 80 -5.39 -3.14 -18.29
CA CYS A 80 -6.69 -2.72 -17.76
C CYS A 80 -7.36 -1.68 -18.66
N LYS A 81 -6.61 -0.67 -19.15
CA LYS A 81 -7.15 0.33 -20.07
C LYS A 81 -7.58 -0.28 -21.39
N LEU A 82 -6.74 -1.13 -21.99
CA LEU A 82 -7.05 -1.82 -23.24
C LEU A 82 -8.29 -2.71 -23.12
N PHE A 83 -8.47 -3.38 -21.98
CA PHE A 83 -9.62 -4.28 -21.75
C PHE A 83 -10.93 -3.51 -21.49
N PHE A 84 -10.88 -2.46 -20.66
CA PHE A 84 -12.08 -1.70 -20.27
C PHE A 84 -12.34 -0.46 -21.13
N GLY A 85 -11.46 -0.11 -22.06
CA GLY A 85 -11.53 1.11 -22.89
C GLY A 85 -11.23 2.40 -22.12
N GLN A 86 -11.12 2.35 -20.80
CA GLN A 86 -10.84 3.48 -19.92
C GLN A 86 -10.13 3.04 -18.64
N HIS A 87 -9.52 3.98 -17.93
CA HIS A 87 -8.97 3.71 -16.61
C HIS A 87 -10.08 3.58 -15.57
N SER A 88 -10.17 2.41 -14.94
CA SER A 88 -11.14 2.11 -13.88
C SER A 88 -10.44 2.02 -12.52
N VAL A 89 -10.85 2.87 -11.57
CA VAL A 89 -10.34 2.83 -10.19
C VAL A 89 -10.60 1.46 -9.58
N LEU A 90 -11.80 0.91 -9.75
CA LEU A 90 -12.17 -0.42 -9.24
C LEU A 90 -11.24 -1.51 -9.79
N ALA A 91 -11.11 -1.60 -11.12
CA ALA A 91 -10.30 -2.63 -11.76
C ALA A 91 -8.85 -2.58 -11.27
N LEU A 92 -8.27 -1.39 -11.23
CA LEU A 92 -6.88 -1.19 -10.80
C LEU A 92 -6.68 -1.42 -9.29
N SER A 93 -7.64 -1.04 -8.45
CA SER A 93 -7.60 -1.32 -7.01
C SER A 93 -7.69 -2.82 -6.70
N ILE A 94 -8.41 -3.61 -7.52
CA ILE A 94 -8.44 -5.08 -7.41
C ILE A 94 -7.04 -5.68 -7.54
N PHE A 95 -6.18 -5.15 -8.42
CA PHE A 95 -4.79 -5.59 -8.57
C PHE A 95 -3.88 -5.23 -7.38
N SER A 96 -4.34 -4.40 -6.44
CA SER A 96 -3.71 -4.22 -5.13
C SER A 96 -4.36 -5.08 -4.06
N LEU A 97 -5.68 -5.26 -4.09
CA LEU A 97 -6.45 -6.00 -3.09
C LEU A 97 -6.26 -7.52 -3.20
N ILE A 98 -6.23 -8.08 -4.41
CA ILE A 98 -5.97 -9.53 -4.61
C ILE A 98 -4.60 -9.92 -4.03
N PRO A 99 -3.48 -9.24 -4.32
CA PRO A 99 -2.21 -9.50 -3.66
C PRO A 99 -2.28 -9.46 -2.14
N ALA A 100 -3.03 -8.50 -1.55
CA ALA A 100 -3.22 -8.44 -0.11
C ALA A 100 -3.91 -9.69 0.44
N PHE A 101 -4.97 -10.17 -0.22
CA PHE A 101 -5.66 -11.40 0.17
C PHE A 101 -4.79 -12.65 -0.01
N VAL A 102 -4.00 -12.72 -1.08
CA VAL A 102 -3.03 -13.80 -1.29
C VAL A 102 -1.99 -13.83 -0.18
N ILE A 103 -1.47 -12.67 0.24
CA ILE A 103 -0.53 -12.58 1.36
C ILE A 103 -1.16 -13.13 2.64
N VAL A 104 -2.37 -12.68 2.99
CA VAL A 104 -3.09 -13.15 4.18
C VAL A 104 -3.34 -14.66 4.12
N TRP A 105 -3.77 -15.17 2.96
CA TRP A 105 -4.01 -16.59 2.74
C TRP A 105 -2.73 -17.43 2.88
N LEU A 106 -1.60 -16.99 2.33
CA LEU A 106 -0.32 -17.67 2.45
C LEU A 106 0.19 -17.69 3.88
N MET A 107 0.13 -16.56 4.56
CA MET A 107 0.54 -16.46 5.96
C MET A 107 -0.33 -17.30 6.88
N ASP A 108 -1.64 -17.32 6.65
CA ASP A 108 -2.56 -18.18 7.38
C ASP A 108 -2.24 -19.67 7.15
N LYS A 109 -2.02 -20.08 5.90
CA LYS A 109 -1.61 -21.45 5.55
C LYS A 109 -0.29 -21.82 6.23
N TRP A 110 0.62 -20.87 6.43
CA TRP A 110 1.91 -21.07 7.07
C TRP A 110 1.80 -21.34 8.57
N VAL A 111 0.80 -20.75 9.26
CA VAL A 111 0.65 -20.85 10.71
C VAL A 111 -0.60 -21.61 11.16
N MET A 112 -1.40 -22.15 10.24
CA MET A 112 -2.71 -22.74 10.58
C MET A 112 -2.64 -23.93 11.54
N SER A 113 -1.51 -24.64 11.60
CA SER A 113 -1.26 -25.72 12.58
C SER A 113 -1.08 -25.21 14.01
N ASP A 114 -0.71 -23.94 14.16
CA ASP A 114 -0.24 -23.35 15.41
C ASP A 114 -1.28 -22.39 16.03
N ALA A 115 -2.42 -22.16 15.35
CA ALA A 115 -3.41 -21.16 15.74
C ALA A 115 -4.85 -21.66 15.64
N SER A 116 -5.71 -21.22 16.55
CA SER A 116 -7.15 -21.47 16.49
C SER A 116 -7.82 -20.70 15.35
N SER A 117 -9.02 -21.13 14.89
CA SER A 117 -9.76 -20.41 13.84
C SER A 117 -10.06 -18.95 14.22
N SER A 118 -10.33 -18.66 15.49
CA SER A 118 -10.56 -17.30 15.96
C SER A 118 -9.27 -16.46 15.99
N ASP A 119 -8.11 -17.06 16.32
CA ASP A 119 -6.82 -16.37 16.23
C ASP A 119 -6.46 -16.07 14.78
N ARG A 120 -6.71 -17.01 13.86
CA ARG A 120 -6.50 -16.84 12.41
C ARG A 120 -7.32 -15.70 11.83
N MET A 121 -8.61 -15.60 12.19
CA MET A 121 -9.46 -14.48 11.79
C MET A 121 -8.96 -13.14 12.36
N ALA A 122 -8.55 -13.13 13.61
CA ALA A 122 -8.02 -11.92 14.26
C ALA A 122 -6.69 -11.47 13.61
N MET A 123 -5.77 -12.39 13.31
CA MET A 123 -4.52 -12.06 12.59
C MET A 123 -4.77 -11.52 11.18
N ALA A 124 -5.67 -12.16 10.42
CA ALA A 124 -6.06 -11.68 9.11
C ALA A 124 -6.63 -10.26 9.17
N MET A 125 -7.54 -10.00 10.12
CA MET A 125 -8.12 -8.68 10.35
C MET A 125 -7.05 -7.68 10.79
N MET A 126 -6.14 -8.06 11.69
CA MET A 126 -5.03 -7.23 12.16
C MET A 126 -4.12 -6.80 11.00
N LEU A 127 -3.75 -7.71 10.12
CA LEU A 127 -2.92 -7.38 8.97
C LEU A 127 -3.64 -6.45 8.00
N ILE A 128 -4.87 -6.81 7.61
CA ILE A 128 -5.67 -6.05 6.63
C ILE A 128 -5.93 -4.62 7.14
N THR A 129 -6.22 -4.44 8.42
CA THR A 129 -6.59 -3.13 8.98
C THR A 129 -5.43 -2.35 9.60
N SER A 130 -4.20 -2.84 9.50
CA SER A 130 -3.01 -2.01 9.75
C SER A 130 -2.94 -0.87 8.74
N VAL A 131 -2.75 0.36 9.22
CA VAL A 131 -2.91 1.60 8.40
C VAL A 131 -2.18 1.53 7.06
N MET A 132 -0.90 1.20 7.08
CA MET A 132 -0.11 1.17 5.84
C MET A 132 -0.49 0.00 4.92
N PHE A 133 -0.84 -1.17 5.48
CA PHE A 133 -1.27 -2.32 4.70
C PHE A 133 -2.62 -2.06 4.02
N LEU A 134 -3.59 -1.53 4.78
CA LEU A 134 -4.90 -1.16 4.25
C LEU A 134 -4.79 -0.10 3.15
N GLY A 135 -4.03 0.97 3.41
CA GLY A 135 -3.81 2.02 2.42
C GLY A 135 -3.20 1.51 1.12
N THR A 136 -2.19 0.61 1.21
CA THR A 136 -1.55 0.03 0.02
C THR A 136 -2.41 -1.03 -0.67
N ALA A 137 -3.37 -1.64 0.02
CA ALA A 137 -4.30 -2.61 -0.55
C ALA A 137 -5.41 -1.95 -1.41
N VAL A 138 -5.72 -0.66 -1.19
CA VAL A 138 -6.81 0.06 -1.90
C VAL A 138 -6.26 1.00 -2.96
N VAL A 139 -5.12 1.66 -2.69
CA VAL A 139 -4.52 2.63 -3.60
C VAL A 139 -3.76 1.93 -4.72
N LEU A 140 -3.75 2.52 -5.90
CA LEU A 140 -3.02 2.05 -7.07
C LEU A 140 -1.51 2.12 -6.85
N ARG A 141 -0.92 1.05 -6.34
CA ARG A 141 0.51 0.97 -6.01
C ARG A 141 1.07 -0.43 -6.23
N MET A 142 2.28 -0.47 -6.74
CA MET A 142 3.02 -1.72 -6.97
C MET A 142 3.52 -2.41 -5.70
N ASP A 143 3.45 -1.73 -4.54
CA ASP A 143 4.01 -2.20 -3.27
C ASP A 143 3.38 -3.51 -2.79
N MET A 144 2.05 -3.64 -2.91
CA MET A 144 1.35 -4.83 -2.47
C MET A 144 1.67 -6.05 -3.34
N LEU A 145 1.76 -5.84 -4.65
CA LEU A 145 2.15 -6.88 -5.60
C LEU A 145 3.59 -7.38 -5.35
N MET A 146 4.53 -6.46 -5.14
CA MET A 146 5.90 -6.80 -4.74
C MET A 146 5.93 -7.58 -3.43
N CYS A 147 5.18 -7.13 -2.42
CA CYS A 147 5.09 -7.82 -1.13
C CYS A 147 4.57 -9.25 -1.29
N MET A 148 3.55 -9.47 -2.12
CA MET A 148 3.04 -10.81 -2.42
C MET A 148 4.13 -11.73 -2.99
N PHE A 149 4.92 -11.25 -3.94
CA PHE A 149 6.00 -12.07 -4.51
C PHE A 149 7.12 -12.34 -3.51
N ILE A 150 7.43 -11.39 -2.61
CA ILE A 150 8.37 -11.60 -1.51
C ILE A 150 7.86 -12.71 -0.56
N VAL A 151 6.59 -12.66 -0.17
CA VAL A 151 5.97 -13.68 0.70
C VAL A 151 5.94 -15.04 0.01
N LEU A 152 5.60 -15.09 -1.30
CA LEU A 152 5.65 -16.32 -2.11
C LEU A 152 7.06 -16.92 -2.17
N ALA A 153 8.09 -16.10 -2.35
CA ALA A 153 9.47 -16.55 -2.37
C ALA A 153 9.89 -17.16 -1.01
N LEU A 154 9.59 -16.46 0.08
CA LEU A 154 9.93 -16.93 1.43
C LEU A 154 9.11 -18.16 1.85
N PHE A 155 7.82 -18.23 1.46
CA PHE A 155 7.01 -19.42 1.68
C PHE A 155 7.51 -20.62 0.85
N THR A 156 7.93 -20.40 -0.39
CA THR A 156 8.52 -21.43 -1.24
C THR A 156 9.84 -21.94 -0.65
N PHE A 157 10.71 -21.03 -0.17
CA PHE A 157 11.92 -21.40 0.56
C PHE A 157 11.60 -22.23 1.80
N TRP A 158 10.62 -21.82 2.61
CA TRP A 158 10.20 -22.56 3.81
C TRP A 158 9.77 -23.99 3.47
N ARG A 159 8.95 -24.16 2.43
CA ARG A 159 8.55 -25.50 1.96
C ARG A 159 9.75 -26.37 1.58
N MET A 160 10.72 -25.81 0.87
CA MET A 160 11.95 -26.52 0.54
C MET A 160 12.78 -26.88 1.77
N TYR A 161 12.84 -25.97 2.76
CA TYR A 161 13.55 -26.18 4.00
C TYR A 161 12.88 -27.28 4.84
N GLU A 162 11.57 -27.20 4.99
CA GLU A 162 10.75 -28.16 5.75
C GLU A 162 10.89 -29.59 5.20
N LEU A 163 10.79 -29.77 3.87
CA LEU A 163 10.94 -31.06 3.21
C LEU A 163 12.33 -31.70 3.37
N ARG A 164 13.31 -30.95 3.88
CA ARG A 164 14.68 -31.42 4.09
C ARG A 164 15.06 -31.54 5.57
N LEU A 165 14.15 -31.34 6.48
CA LEU A 165 14.46 -31.48 7.93
C LEU A 165 14.84 -32.91 8.29
N ASP A 166 14.20 -33.88 7.65
CA ASP A 166 14.36 -35.30 7.91
C ASP A 166 15.33 -36.01 6.91
N GLY A 167 15.99 -35.25 6.04
CA GLY A 167 16.93 -35.77 5.06
C GLY A 167 16.69 -35.27 3.63
N GLU A 168 17.21 -36.01 2.63
CA GLU A 168 16.94 -35.67 1.23
C GLU A 168 15.51 -36.11 0.87
N PRO A 169 14.71 -35.24 0.22
CA PRO A 169 13.33 -35.55 -0.13
C PRO A 169 13.27 -36.66 -1.20
N GLU A 170 12.39 -37.64 -0.98
CA GLU A 170 12.15 -38.78 -1.86
C GLU A 170 10.69 -38.79 -2.35
N GLY A 171 10.41 -39.58 -3.40
CA GLY A 171 9.06 -39.77 -3.91
C GLY A 171 8.36 -38.47 -4.30
N GLU A 172 7.15 -38.29 -3.79
CA GLU A 172 6.33 -37.08 -4.02
C GLU A 172 7.00 -35.79 -3.49
N ASP A 173 7.69 -35.89 -2.35
CA ASP A 173 8.38 -34.73 -1.73
C ASP A 173 9.54 -34.25 -2.62
N ALA A 174 10.24 -35.15 -3.30
CA ALA A 174 11.28 -34.78 -4.28
C ALA A 174 10.68 -34.00 -5.47
N VAL A 175 9.48 -34.38 -5.92
CA VAL A 175 8.77 -33.65 -6.99
C VAL A 175 8.38 -32.27 -6.54
N VAL A 176 7.82 -32.13 -5.34
CA VAL A 176 7.45 -30.84 -4.74
C VAL A 176 8.69 -29.96 -4.54
N TYR A 177 9.77 -30.53 -4.00
CA TYR A 177 11.04 -29.81 -3.82
C TYR A 177 11.58 -29.26 -5.15
N ARG A 178 11.59 -30.10 -6.20
CA ARG A 178 12.05 -29.71 -7.54
C ARG A 178 11.21 -28.55 -8.09
N LYS A 179 9.88 -28.62 -7.96
CA LYS A 179 8.97 -27.56 -8.38
C LYS A 179 9.27 -26.26 -7.61
N CYS A 180 9.39 -26.32 -6.29
CA CYS A 180 9.73 -25.17 -5.45
C CYS A 180 11.09 -24.57 -5.83
N SER A 181 12.09 -25.39 -6.19
CA SER A 181 13.41 -24.92 -6.58
C SER A 181 13.45 -24.15 -7.92
N TRP A 182 12.42 -24.28 -8.77
CA TRP A 182 12.22 -23.46 -9.96
C TRP A 182 11.35 -22.22 -9.65
N LEU A 183 10.38 -22.35 -8.76
CA LEU A 183 9.48 -21.25 -8.39
C LEU A 183 10.19 -20.16 -7.56
N LEU A 184 11.12 -20.54 -6.69
CA LEU A 184 11.84 -19.59 -5.84
C LEU A 184 12.50 -18.44 -6.62
N PRO A 185 13.36 -18.70 -7.63
CA PRO A 185 13.96 -17.64 -8.42
C PRO A 185 12.93 -16.83 -9.24
N ILE A 186 11.85 -17.48 -9.70
CA ILE A 186 10.78 -16.79 -10.44
C ILE A 186 10.09 -15.78 -9.54
N TRP A 187 9.74 -16.14 -8.30
CA TRP A 187 9.12 -15.19 -7.36
C TRP A 187 10.06 -14.05 -6.99
N ILE A 188 11.36 -14.31 -6.79
CA ILE A 188 12.37 -13.27 -6.55
C ILE A 188 12.47 -12.33 -7.75
N PHE A 189 12.51 -12.87 -8.97
CA PHE A 189 12.52 -12.04 -10.19
C PHE A 189 11.24 -11.20 -10.32
N LEU A 190 10.06 -11.79 -10.10
CA LEU A 190 8.79 -11.05 -10.18
C LEU A 190 8.69 -9.94 -9.13
N ALA A 191 9.26 -10.13 -7.93
CA ALA A 191 9.36 -9.06 -6.94
C ALA A 191 10.28 -7.92 -7.42
N LEU A 192 11.44 -8.25 -8.01
CA LEU A 192 12.32 -7.29 -8.68
C LEU A 192 11.60 -6.58 -9.83
N PHE A 193 10.96 -7.34 -10.71
CA PHE A 193 10.28 -6.87 -11.92
C PHE A 193 9.01 -6.04 -11.64
N THR A 194 8.52 -6.07 -10.38
CA THR A 194 7.42 -5.23 -9.92
C THR A 194 7.88 -3.85 -9.48
N LYS A 195 8.97 -3.76 -8.69
CA LYS A 195 9.33 -2.48 -8.04
C LYS A 195 10.84 -2.20 -8.00
N GLY A 196 11.70 -3.16 -8.30
CA GLY A 196 13.15 -2.99 -8.32
C GLY A 196 13.88 -3.63 -7.13
N PRO A 197 15.04 -3.08 -6.71
CA PRO A 197 16.03 -3.79 -5.86
C PRO A 197 15.51 -4.33 -4.54
N VAL A 198 14.55 -3.69 -3.89
CA VAL A 198 13.96 -4.18 -2.62
C VAL A 198 13.36 -5.57 -2.81
N GLY A 199 12.65 -5.79 -3.92
CA GLY A 199 12.07 -7.10 -4.27
C GLY A 199 13.12 -8.19 -4.48
N LEU A 200 14.26 -7.82 -5.08
CA LEU A 200 15.38 -8.75 -5.29
C LEU A 200 16.10 -9.09 -3.98
N LEU A 201 16.29 -8.12 -3.09
CA LEU A 201 17.19 -8.27 -1.94
C LEU A 201 16.52 -8.91 -0.72
N VAL A 202 15.24 -8.57 -0.45
CA VAL A 202 14.57 -9.05 0.77
C VAL A 202 14.58 -10.57 0.91
N PRO A 203 14.13 -11.38 -0.07
CA PRO A 203 14.11 -12.83 0.11
C PRO A 203 15.50 -13.45 0.26
N PRO A 204 16.51 -13.20 -0.62
CA PRO A 204 17.82 -13.84 -0.48
C PRO A 204 18.55 -13.43 0.81
N VAL A 205 18.48 -12.15 1.20
CA VAL A 205 19.13 -11.69 2.44
C VAL A 205 18.49 -12.35 3.67
N SER A 206 17.16 -12.42 3.70
CA SER A 206 16.43 -13.06 4.80
C SER A 206 16.74 -14.56 4.90
N ILE A 207 16.78 -15.27 3.76
CA ILE A 207 17.16 -16.70 3.67
C ILE A 207 18.59 -16.91 4.17
N ALA A 208 19.54 -16.08 3.71
CA ALA A 208 20.93 -16.18 4.12
C ALA A 208 21.10 -15.94 5.62
N VAL A 209 20.49 -14.90 6.16
CA VAL A 209 20.52 -14.59 7.60
C VAL A 209 19.91 -15.73 8.42
N PHE A 210 18.77 -16.29 8.02
CA PHE A 210 18.16 -17.42 8.69
C PHE A 210 19.10 -18.65 8.72
N LEU A 211 19.70 -19.01 7.59
CA LEU A 211 20.60 -20.17 7.50
C LEU A 211 21.89 -19.95 8.29
N LEU A 212 22.41 -18.72 8.36
CA LEU A 212 23.55 -18.38 9.21
C LEU A 212 23.20 -18.52 10.70
N VAL A 213 22.05 -18.02 11.13
CA VAL A 213 21.56 -18.16 12.50
C VAL A 213 21.39 -19.65 12.87
N LYS A 214 20.93 -20.46 11.93
CA LYS A 214 20.79 -21.92 12.08
C LYS A 214 22.12 -22.67 11.98
N ARG A 215 23.25 -21.98 11.78
CA ARG A 215 24.58 -22.55 11.58
C ARG A 215 24.67 -23.53 10.40
N LYS A 216 23.91 -23.26 9.34
CA LYS A 216 23.90 -24.04 8.08
C LYS A 216 24.37 -23.20 6.87
N PRO A 217 25.58 -22.58 6.90
CA PRO A 217 26.04 -21.67 5.83
C PRO A 217 26.17 -22.38 4.47
N ARG A 218 26.49 -23.70 4.47
CA ARG A 218 26.61 -24.49 3.22
C ARG A 218 25.29 -24.60 2.48
N ASP A 219 24.15 -24.55 3.19
CA ASP A 219 22.83 -24.63 2.57
C ASP A 219 22.45 -23.33 1.84
N ILE A 220 23.15 -22.21 2.07
CA ILE A 220 22.96 -20.97 1.29
C ILE A 220 23.18 -21.25 -0.20
N ALA A 221 24.27 -21.92 -0.56
CA ALA A 221 24.56 -22.27 -1.95
C ALA A 221 23.53 -23.26 -2.55
N ARG A 222 22.86 -24.05 -1.71
CA ARG A 222 21.82 -24.99 -2.14
C ARG A 222 20.53 -24.26 -2.57
N TYR A 223 20.08 -23.28 -1.81
CA TYR A 223 18.84 -22.53 -2.10
C TYR A 223 19.09 -21.30 -3.00
N LEU A 224 20.22 -20.62 -2.77
CA LEU A 224 20.61 -19.39 -3.46
C LEU A 224 21.86 -19.59 -4.34
N GLY A 225 22.06 -20.80 -4.85
CA GLY A 225 23.22 -21.13 -5.67
C GLY A 225 23.05 -20.79 -7.15
N TRP A 226 23.89 -21.40 -7.97
CA TRP A 226 23.98 -21.15 -9.41
C TRP A 226 22.63 -21.20 -10.13
N LYS A 227 21.79 -22.20 -9.81
CA LYS A 227 20.46 -22.35 -10.42
C LYS A 227 19.58 -21.12 -10.18
N THR A 228 19.51 -20.66 -8.92
CA THR A 228 18.67 -19.51 -8.54
C THR A 228 19.12 -18.25 -9.25
N TRP A 229 20.41 -17.93 -9.17
CA TRP A 229 20.95 -16.73 -9.82
C TRP A 229 20.99 -16.82 -11.34
N GLY A 230 21.21 -18.02 -11.90
CA GLY A 230 21.15 -18.24 -13.35
C GLY A 230 19.76 -17.99 -13.93
N VAL A 231 18.70 -18.45 -13.25
CA VAL A 231 17.32 -18.18 -13.68
C VAL A 231 17.00 -16.68 -13.58
N ILE A 232 17.36 -16.02 -12.46
CA ILE A 232 17.15 -14.58 -12.29
C ILE A 232 17.90 -13.80 -13.37
N ALA A 233 19.19 -14.13 -13.61
CA ALA A 233 20.01 -13.48 -14.64
C ALA A 233 19.43 -13.66 -16.04
N GLY A 234 18.96 -14.88 -16.37
CA GLY A 234 18.31 -15.15 -17.65
C GLY A 234 17.05 -14.34 -17.86
N LEU A 235 16.18 -14.24 -16.84
CA LEU A 235 14.98 -13.42 -16.91
C LEU A 235 15.30 -11.92 -16.98
N CYS A 236 16.33 -11.43 -16.25
CA CYS A 236 16.81 -10.08 -16.37
C CYS A 236 17.39 -9.78 -17.76
N ALA A 237 18.12 -10.73 -18.35
CA ALA A 237 18.65 -10.58 -19.71
C ALA A 237 17.52 -10.41 -20.74
N VAL A 238 16.46 -11.22 -20.66
CA VAL A 238 15.26 -11.05 -21.52
C VAL A 238 14.64 -9.66 -21.33
N TRP A 239 14.51 -9.20 -20.09
CA TRP A 239 14.00 -7.85 -19.81
C TRP A 239 14.88 -6.76 -20.41
N PHE A 240 16.20 -6.81 -20.17
CA PHE A 240 17.14 -5.79 -20.65
C PHE A 240 17.28 -5.78 -22.18
N ILE A 241 17.19 -6.95 -22.82
CA ILE A 241 17.11 -7.02 -24.30
C ILE A 241 15.82 -6.32 -24.76
N GLY A 242 14.69 -6.58 -24.14
CA GLY A 242 13.43 -5.87 -24.44
C GLY A 242 13.55 -4.36 -24.28
N VAL A 243 14.16 -3.89 -23.18
CA VAL A 243 14.43 -2.46 -22.94
C VAL A 243 15.36 -1.87 -24.01
N PHE A 244 16.40 -2.59 -24.39
CA PHE A 244 17.34 -2.16 -25.43
C PHE A 244 16.65 -2.01 -26.80
N LEU A 245 15.83 -2.99 -27.16
CA LEU A 245 15.10 -2.97 -28.45
C LEU A 245 14.04 -1.84 -28.51
N ASP A 246 13.42 -1.52 -27.41
CA ASP A 246 12.32 -0.57 -27.30
C ASP A 246 12.81 0.89 -27.02
N GLY A 247 13.81 1.06 -26.14
CA GLY A 247 14.30 2.36 -25.68
C GLY A 247 15.75 2.70 -26.02
N GLY A 248 16.50 1.76 -26.61
CA GLY A 248 17.90 1.94 -26.99
C GLY A 248 18.88 1.99 -25.81
N VAL A 249 20.15 2.24 -26.13
CA VAL A 249 21.26 2.28 -25.15
C VAL A 249 21.06 3.34 -24.07
N SER A 250 20.58 4.53 -24.46
CA SER A 250 20.42 5.66 -23.54
C SER A 250 19.38 5.37 -22.44
N TYR A 251 18.29 4.68 -22.77
CA TYR A 251 17.29 4.27 -21.78
C TYR A 251 17.83 3.18 -20.85
N LEU A 252 18.53 2.19 -21.40
CA LEU A 252 19.13 1.11 -20.63
C LEU A 252 20.20 1.64 -19.65
N ASP A 253 21.03 2.58 -20.07
CA ASP A 253 22.01 3.26 -19.23
C ASP A 253 21.35 4.01 -18.08
N ASN A 254 20.29 4.74 -18.36
CA ASN A 254 19.49 5.43 -17.33
C ASN A 254 18.90 4.43 -16.31
N LEU A 255 18.34 3.32 -16.77
CA LEU A 255 17.77 2.28 -15.91
C LEU A 255 18.82 1.65 -14.98
N LEU A 256 19.98 1.24 -15.54
CA LEU A 256 20.99 0.49 -14.82
C LEU A 256 21.83 1.37 -13.90
N PHE A 257 22.30 2.52 -14.39
CA PHE A 257 23.28 3.34 -13.66
C PHE A 257 22.62 4.48 -12.89
N LYS A 258 21.79 5.32 -13.51
CA LYS A 258 21.21 6.47 -12.81
C LYS A 258 20.16 6.04 -11.79
N GLN A 259 19.21 5.20 -12.19
CA GLN A 259 18.07 4.85 -11.34
C GLN A 259 18.40 3.74 -10.33
N THR A 260 19.30 2.84 -10.61
CA THR A 260 19.63 1.72 -9.72
C THR A 260 20.84 2.05 -8.83
N VAL A 261 22.01 2.28 -9.44
CA VAL A 261 23.24 2.54 -8.68
C VAL A 261 23.25 3.95 -8.09
N GLY A 262 22.88 4.97 -8.87
CA GLY A 262 22.89 6.37 -8.42
C GLY A 262 21.99 6.59 -7.19
N ARG A 263 20.79 5.97 -7.16
CA ARG A 263 19.88 6.07 -6.01
C ARG A 263 20.32 5.27 -4.80
N ALA A 264 21.05 4.19 -4.98
CA ALA A 264 21.55 3.41 -3.86
C ALA A 264 22.63 4.19 -3.08
N VAL A 265 23.47 4.95 -3.78
CA VAL A 265 24.59 5.71 -3.22
C VAL A 265 24.17 7.13 -2.82
N ASN A 266 23.52 7.86 -3.72
CA ASN A 266 23.09 9.24 -3.49
C ASN A 266 21.58 9.39 -3.76
N ALA A 267 20.76 9.54 -2.71
CA ALA A 267 19.36 9.81 -2.86
C ALA A 267 19.14 11.22 -3.41
N PHE A 268 18.63 11.34 -4.64
CA PHE A 268 18.19 12.61 -5.23
C PHE A 268 16.95 13.18 -4.52
N THR A 269 16.11 12.27 -3.96
CA THR A 269 14.87 12.63 -3.26
C THR A 269 14.66 11.70 -2.07
N HIS A 270 13.91 12.17 -1.04
CA HIS A 270 13.53 11.38 0.14
C HIS A 270 14.68 10.91 1.03
N SER A 271 15.80 11.66 1.08
CA SER A 271 16.87 11.41 2.05
C SER A 271 16.31 11.57 3.48
N LYS A 272 16.48 10.53 4.30
CA LYS A 272 16.03 10.48 5.69
C LYS A 272 17.08 9.82 6.57
N PRO A 273 17.14 10.18 7.88
CA PRO A 273 18.11 9.62 8.80
C PRO A 273 17.94 8.10 8.97
N PHE A 274 18.98 7.41 9.47
CA PHE A 274 18.98 5.95 9.61
C PHE A 274 17.86 5.42 10.53
N TRP A 275 17.50 6.19 11.55
CA TRP A 275 16.44 5.85 12.52
C TRP A 275 15.01 6.11 12.03
N PHE A 276 14.83 6.62 10.82
CA PHE A 276 13.52 6.96 10.25
C PHE A 276 12.49 5.82 10.36
N TYR A 277 12.91 4.59 10.04
CA TYR A 277 12.00 3.45 10.09
C TYR A 277 11.63 3.01 11.51
N ALA A 278 12.47 3.29 12.51
CA ALA A 278 12.15 3.02 13.91
C ALA A 278 10.95 3.87 14.39
N VAL A 279 10.82 5.09 13.87
CA VAL A 279 9.66 5.94 14.13
C VAL A 279 8.50 5.59 13.19
N ALA A 280 8.77 5.42 11.91
CA ALA A 280 7.74 5.16 10.91
C ALA A 280 6.94 3.88 11.20
N ILE A 281 7.57 2.81 11.69
CA ILE A 281 6.90 1.56 11.98
C ILE A 281 5.79 1.73 13.03
N LEU A 282 5.94 2.67 13.97
CA LEU A 282 4.98 2.86 15.05
C LEU A 282 3.59 3.26 14.55
N TRP A 283 3.52 4.10 13.53
CA TRP A 283 2.24 4.50 12.96
C TRP A 283 1.83 3.66 11.75
N CYS A 284 2.78 3.05 11.04
CA CYS A 284 2.49 2.19 9.90
C CYS A 284 1.70 0.93 10.27
N ILE A 285 1.99 0.33 11.46
CA ILE A 285 1.30 -0.85 11.98
C ILE A 285 0.16 -0.50 12.96
N ALA A 286 -0.14 0.80 13.13
CA ALA A 286 -1.29 1.23 13.92
C ALA A 286 -2.59 0.60 13.35
N PRO A 287 -3.60 0.31 14.19
CA PRO A 287 -3.68 0.56 15.63
C PRO A 287 -3.01 -0.49 16.53
N TYR A 288 -2.38 -1.49 15.95
CA TYR A 288 -1.86 -2.67 16.68
C TYR A 288 -0.42 -2.50 17.16
N THR A 289 0.10 -1.29 17.20
CA THR A 289 1.50 -0.97 17.50
C THR A 289 1.96 -1.59 18.83
N LEU A 290 1.20 -1.42 19.91
CA LEU A 290 1.56 -1.97 21.23
C LEU A 290 1.62 -3.50 21.22
N LEU A 291 0.66 -4.17 20.55
CA LEU A 291 0.64 -5.62 20.39
C LEU A 291 1.87 -6.11 19.62
N LEU A 292 2.14 -5.50 18.47
CA LEU A 292 3.13 -5.99 17.54
C LEU A 292 4.56 -5.68 18.00
N ILE A 293 4.82 -4.48 18.48
CA ILE A 293 6.14 -4.15 19.08
C ILE A 293 6.39 -4.94 20.33
N GLY A 294 5.38 -5.08 21.21
CA GLY A 294 5.52 -5.93 22.39
C GLY A 294 5.79 -7.39 22.04
N SER A 295 5.19 -7.94 20.97
CA SER A 295 5.49 -9.31 20.53
C SER A 295 6.92 -9.47 20.04
N LEU A 296 7.47 -8.47 19.35
CA LEU A 296 8.88 -8.46 18.94
C LEU A 296 9.82 -8.49 20.18
N ILE A 297 9.51 -7.66 21.18
CA ILE A 297 10.28 -7.63 22.44
C ILE A 297 10.19 -9.01 23.14
N LEU A 298 8.98 -9.58 23.27
CA LEU A 298 8.78 -10.90 23.86
C LEU A 298 9.49 -12.02 23.08
N SER A 299 9.60 -11.89 21.76
CA SER A 299 10.26 -12.87 20.91
C SER A 299 11.78 -12.91 21.09
N VAL A 300 12.40 -11.79 21.44
CA VAL A 300 13.86 -11.70 21.66
C VAL A 300 14.25 -11.80 23.14
N TRP A 301 13.31 -11.60 24.08
CA TRP A 301 13.58 -11.62 25.51
C TRP A 301 13.82 -13.04 26.01
N PRO A 302 14.94 -13.31 26.73
CA PRO A 302 15.20 -14.61 27.31
C PRO A 302 14.17 -14.91 28.42
N ARG A 303 13.63 -16.13 28.42
CA ARG A 303 12.69 -16.60 29.46
C ARG A 303 13.38 -16.59 30.82
N ARG A 304 12.81 -15.95 31.85
CA ARG A 304 13.21 -16.17 33.22
C ARG A 304 12.98 -17.66 33.53
N LYS A 305 14.04 -18.36 33.93
CA LYS A 305 14.00 -19.74 34.45
C LYS A 305 13.25 -19.75 35.79
N ASN A 306 11.92 -19.83 35.74
CA ASN A 306 11.14 -20.37 36.87
C ASN A 306 10.67 -21.76 36.42
N ALA A 307 11.62 -22.65 36.20
CA ALA A 307 11.33 -24.07 36.07
C ALA A 307 11.80 -24.72 37.34
N GLU A 308 10.86 -25.27 38.10
CA GLU A 308 11.15 -26.33 39.05
C GLU A 308 11.97 -27.39 38.31
N ALA A 309 13.07 -27.81 38.94
CA ALA A 309 13.97 -28.83 38.44
C ALA A 309 13.20 -30.14 38.23
N GLY A 310 12.79 -30.46 37.02
CA GLY A 310 12.10 -31.74 36.76
C GLY A 310 11.71 -32.01 35.30
N SER A 311 11.49 -31.01 34.48
CA SER A 311 11.23 -31.23 33.04
C SER A 311 11.77 -30.06 32.20
N ILE A 312 12.99 -30.23 31.74
CA ILE A 312 13.50 -29.46 30.62
C ILE A 312 12.79 -30.05 29.40
N SER A 313 11.53 -29.70 29.22
CA SER A 313 10.86 -29.99 27.97
C SER A 313 11.50 -29.11 26.90
N ALA A 314 11.77 -29.71 25.73
CA ALA A 314 12.34 -29.10 24.54
C ALA A 314 11.51 -27.91 23.98
N GLU A 315 10.43 -27.51 24.62
CA GLU A 315 9.53 -26.39 24.30
C GLU A 315 10.12 -24.98 24.46
N ALA A 316 11.30 -24.85 25.05
CA ALA A 316 11.95 -23.55 25.22
C ALA A 316 12.72 -23.07 23.96
N VAL A 317 12.87 -23.91 22.95
CA VAL A 317 13.55 -23.56 21.69
C VAL A 317 12.53 -22.87 20.78
N LYS A 318 12.89 -21.67 20.27
CA LYS A 318 12.09 -21.00 19.23
C LYS A 318 11.91 -21.95 18.05
N SER A 319 10.68 -22.10 17.58
CA SER A 319 10.44 -22.87 16.37
C SER A 319 11.24 -22.27 15.19
N ASP A 320 11.68 -23.10 14.26
CA ASP A 320 12.40 -22.64 13.07
C ASP A 320 11.58 -21.63 12.27
N LYS A 321 10.26 -21.77 12.27
CA LYS A 321 9.30 -20.86 11.66
C LYS A 321 9.35 -19.46 12.31
N GLU A 322 9.29 -19.40 13.66
CA GLU A 322 9.41 -18.15 14.41
C GLU A 322 10.77 -17.49 14.17
N MET A 323 11.84 -18.29 14.15
CA MET A 323 13.18 -17.80 13.85
C MET A 323 13.27 -17.21 12.43
N LEU A 324 12.69 -17.87 11.44
CA LEU A 324 12.64 -17.33 10.07
C LEU A 324 11.92 -15.99 10.03
N PHE A 325 10.75 -15.87 10.67
CA PHE A 325 10.01 -14.61 10.70
C PHE A 325 10.83 -13.48 11.36
N LEU A 326 11.51 -13.76 12.46
CA LEU A 326 12.41 -12.79 13.10
C LEU A 326 13.58 -12.40 12.18
N CYS A 327 14.18 -13.36 11.48
CA CYS A 327 15.24 -13.08 10.52
C CYS A 327 14.75 -12.20 9.36
N VAL A 328 13.55 -12.46 8.83
CA VAL A 328 12.94 -11.61 7.78
C VAL A 328 12.73 -10.19 8.29
N ILE A 329 12.15 -10.03 9.48
CA ILE A 329 11.90 -8.72 10.08
C ILE A 329 13.21 -7.96 10.31
N ALA A 330 14.17 -8.58 10.99
CA ALA A 330 15.43 -7.94 11.35
C ALA A 330 16.28 -7.59 10.11
N SER A 331 16.44 -8.53 9.18
CA SER A 331 17.26 -8.32 7.97
C SER A 331 16.65 -7.24 7.07
N THR A 332 15.33 -7.26 6.88
CA THR A 332 14.63 -6.24 6.08
C THR A 332 14.71 -4.87 6.74
N PHE A 333 14.52 -4.77 8.06
CA PHE A 333 14.62 -3.52 8.79
C PHE A 333 16.01 -2.90 8.69
N VAL A 334 17.07 -3.69 8.94
CA VAL A 334 18.47 -3.24 8.86
C VAL A 334 18.81 -2.83 7.43
N MET A 335 18.47 -3.65 6.45
CA MET A 335 18.73 -3.38 5.03
C MET A 335 18.04 -2.08 4.58
N LEU A 336 16.77 -1.88 4.89
CA LEU A 336 16.05 -0.66 4.51
C LEU A 336 16.61 0.57 5.23
N SER A 337 17.02 0.42 6.51
CA SER A 337 17.63 1.52 7.28
C SER A 337 18.97 1.97 6.73
N SER A 338 19.72 1.08 6.06
CA SER A 338 21.00 1.40 5.43
C SER A 338 20.88 2.20 4.12
N PHE A 339 19.72 2.13 3.44
CA PHE A 339 19.52 2.94 2.24
C PHE A 339 19.26 4.42 2.59
N SER A 340 19.75 5.34 1.75
CA SER A 340 19.56 6.77 1.95
C SER A 340 18.12 7.23 1.66
N SER A 341 17.53 6.75 0.58
CA SER A 341 16.13 7.07 0.21
C SER A 341 15.14 6.20 0.98
N LYS A 342 14.28 6.83 1.78
CA LYS A 342 13.34 6.14 2.68
C LYS A 342 11.91 6.62 2.52
N LEU A 343 10.99 5.67 2.32
CA LEU A 343 9.55 5.89 2.35
C LEU A 343 8.89 4.88 3.31
N PRO A 344 7.87 5.29 4.08
CA PRO A 344 7.21 4.39 5.04
C PRO A 344 6.66 3.11 4.41
N VAL A 345 6.19 3.21 3.18
CA VAL A 345 5.60 2.07 2.43
C VAL A 345 6.61 0.93 2.16
N TYR A 346 7.91 1.19 2.25
CA TYR A 346 8.91 0.12 2.09
C TYR A 346 8.92 -0.88 3.25
N LEU A 347 8.27 -0.55 4.37
CA LEU A 347 8.09 -1.48 5.51
C LEU A 347 7.03 -2.56 5.26
N VAL A 348 6.15 -2.39 4.27
CA VAL A 348 5.02 -3.32 4.02
C VAL A 348 5.45 -4.79 3.94
N PRO A 349 6.58 -5.19 3.32
CA PRO A 349 7.01 -6.59 3.29
C PRO A 349 7.29 -7.22 4.65
N MET A 350 7.50 -6.42 5.72
CA MET A 350 7.71 -6.94 7.07
C MET A 350 6.40 -7.24 7.81
N PHE A 351 5.31 -6.57 7.46
CA PHE A 351 4.05 -6.61 8.23
C PHE A 351 3.43 -8.00 8.33
N PRO A 352 3.37 -8.82 7.26
CA PRO A 352 2.87 -10.18 7.35
C PRO A 352 3.61 -10.99 8.43
N PHE A 353 4.94 -10.87 8.47
CA PHE A 353 5.78 -11.61 9.42
C PHE A 353 5.64 -11.08 10.86
N ILE A 354 5.53 -9.76 11.05
CA ILE A 354 5.31 -9.16 12.38
C ILE A 354 3.96 -9.60 12.95
N VAL A 355 2.89 -9.54 12.15
CA VAL A 355 1.54 -9.89 12.59
C VAL A 355 1.43 -11.38 12.91
N TYR A 356 1.96 -12.23 12.04
CA TYR A 356 1.86 -13.69 12.24
C TYR A 356 2.90 -14.26 13.23
N LEU A 357 3.91 -13.48 13.62
CA LEU A 357 4.78 -13.78 14.76
C LEU A 357 4.05 -13.61 16.10
N PHE A 358 3.08 -12.70 16.19
CA PHE A 358 2.41 -12.31 17.43
C PHE A 358 1.81 -13.48 18.21
N PRO A 359 0.97 -14.37 17.65
CA PRO A 359 0.39 -15.46 18.43
C PRO A 359 1.44 -16.48 18.89
N MET A 360 2.50 -16.72 18.11
CA MET A 360 3.60 -17.60 18.48
C MET A 360 4.33 -17.07 19.73
N ALA A 361 4.65 -15.77 19.74
CA ALA A 361 5.31 -15.11 20.87
C ALA A 361 4.42 -15.11 22.13
N VAL A 362 3.13 -14.75 21.98
CA VAL A 362 2.17 -14.69 23.09
C VAL A 362 1.90 -16.06 23.69
N ASN A 363 1.73 -17.11 22.88
CA ASN A 363 1.50 -18.47 23.35
C ASN A 363 2.74 -19.02 24.07
N ARG A 364 3.95 -18.83 23.51
CA ARG A 364 5.20 -19.26 24.13
C ARG A 364 5.45 -18.58 25.49
N CYS A 365 5.17 -17.29 25.60
CA CYS A 365 5.41 -16.53 26.84
C CYS A 365 4.26 -16.62 27.85
N GLY A 366 3.12 -17.19 27.48
CA GLY A 366 1.92 -17.22 28.32
C GLY A 366 1.32 -15.83 28.60
N CYS A 367 1.69 -14.82 27.81
CA CYS A 367 1.36 -13.40 28.06
C CYS A 367 -0.01 -12.99 27.50
N ARG A 368 -1.00 -13.88 27.46
CA ARG A 368 -2.34 -13.60 26.89
C ARG A 368 -3.05 -12.42 27.56
N ARG A 369 -2.85 -12.22 28.86
CA ARG A 369 -3.45 -11.08 29.59
C ARG A 369 -2.86 -9.76 29.14
N TRP A 370 -1.53 -9.70 28.95
CA TRP A 370 -0.88 -8.50 28.41
C TRP A 370 -1.41 -8.17 27.01
N ALA A 371 -1.50 -9.18 26.12
CA ALA A 371 -2.03 -8.99 24.78
C ALA A 371 -3.47 -8.44 24.80
N ALA A 372 -4.30 -8.92 25.72
CA ALA A 372 -5.64 -8.41 25.90
C ALA A 372 -5.64 -6.93 26.34
N TRP A 373 -4.78 -6.53 27.25
CA TRP A 373 -4.66 -5.12 27.66
C TRP A 373 -4.08 -4.23 26.55
N ALA A 374 -3.10 -4.72 25.80
CA ALA A 374 -2.45 -3.97 24.72
C ALA A 374 -3.42 -3.58 23.61
N ILE A 375 -4.44 -4.41 23.30
CA ILE A 375 -5.52 -4.04 22.36
C ILE A 375 -6.55 -3.09 22.99
N GLY A 376 -6.68 -3.09 24.31
CA GLY A 376 -7.59 -2.19 25.04
C GLY A 376 -7.23 -0.72 24.84
N VAL A 377 -5.95 -0.39 24.72
CA VAL A 377 -5.48 0.99 24.51
C VAL A 377 -5.99 1.58 23.20
N PRO A 378 -5.73 1.01 22.02
CA PRO A 378 -6.28 1.56 20.79
C PRO A 378 -7.81 1.52 20.73
N ALA A 379 -8.45 0.49 21.28
CA ALA A 379 -9.91 0.45 21.39
C ALA A 379 -10.47 1.60 22.23
N ALA A 380 -9.82 1.93 23.35
CA ALA A 380 -10.22 3.07 24.20
C ALA A 380 -10.00 4.41 23.47
N ILE A 381 -8.88 4.56 22.76
CA ILE A 381 -8.59 5.77 21.98
C ILE A 381 -9.65 5.95 20.88
N PHE A 382 -9.96 4.91 20.10
CA PHE A 382 -10.97 5.01 19.05
C PHE A 382 -12.39 5.19 19.58
N ALA A 383 -12.74 4.59 20.72
CA ALA A 383 -14.00 4.85 21.38
C ALA A 383 -14.11 6.33 21.80
N LEU A 384 -13.05 6.87 22.42
CA LEU A 384 -13.02 8.27 22.83
C LEU A 384 -13.11 9.23 21.64
N VAL A 385 -12.28 9.00 20.61
CA VAL A 385 -12.30 9.81 19.37
C VAL A 385 -13.69 9.74 18.72
N GLY A 386 -14.27 8.54 18.64
CA GLY A 386 -15.60 8.35 18.09
C GLY A 386 -16.70 9.05 18.91
N ILE A 387 -16.63 9.01 20.26
CA ILE A 387 -17.57 9.74 21.13
C ILE A 387 -17.45 11.25 20.89
N VAL A 388 -16.23 11.79 20.90
CA VAL A 388 -16.00 13.22 20.64
C VAL A 388 -16.52 13.61 19.25
N ALA A 389 -16.21 12.79 18.23
CA ALA A 389 -16.74 12.98 16.88
C ALA A 389 -18.28 12.98 16.84
N CYS A 390 -18.93 12.05 17.54
CA CYS A 390 -20.41 12.04 17.65
C CYS A 390 -20.92 13.32 18.33
N LEU A 391 -20.33 13.75 19.45
CA LEU A 391 -20.76 14.96 20.17
C LEU A 391 -20.66 16.21 19.28
N VAL A 392 -19.60 16.35 18.50
CA VAL A 392 -19.42 17.46 17.56
C VAL A 392 -20.38 17.36 16.37
N LEU A 393 -20.44 16.19 15.71
CA LEU A 393 -21.24 15.99 14.50
C LEU A 393 -22.76 16.06 14.73
N PHE A 394 -23.22 15.74 15.96
CA PHE A 394 -24.62 15.89 16.34
C PHE A 394 -24.92 17.26 17.01
N GLY A 395 -23.94 18.17 17.07
CA GLY A 395 -24.14 19.53 17.56
C GLY A 395 -24.28 19.67 19.09
N VAL A 396 -23.83 18.66 19.85
CA VAL A 396 -23.84 18.72 21.33
C VAL A 396 -22.72 19.61 21.83
N ILE A 397 -21.57 19.61 21.15
CA ILE A 397 -20.40 20.45 21.44
C ILE A 397 -20.09 21.27 20.20
N ASN A 398 -20.05 22.60 20.35
CA ASN A 398 -19.57 23.50 19.32
C ASN A 398 -18.09 23.82 19.56
N VAL A 399 -17.28 23.69 18.51
CA VAL A 399 -15.84 23.95 18.54
C VAL A 399 -15.54 25.11 17.60
N GLU A 400 -15.53 26.31 18.11
CA GLU A 400 -15.35 27.57 17.34
C GLU A 400 -14.17 27.56 16.36
N PRO A 401 -12.97 27.04 16.70
CA PRO A 401 -11.84 26.98 15.74
C PRO A 401 -12.11 26.11 14.52
N LEU A 402 -13.05 25.18 14.59
CA LEU A 402 -13.43 24.30 13.48
C LEU A 402 -14.50 24.92 12.56
N ASP A 403 -15.17 25.99 12.96
CA ASP A 403 -16.27 26.57 12.18
C ASP A 403 -15.80 27.08 10.81
N ALA A 404 -14.61 27.65 10.71
CA ALA A 404 -14.01 28.07 9.44
C ALA A 404 -13.74 26.87 8.54
N THR A 405 -13.16 25.80 9.09
CA THR A 405 -12.87 24.54 8.37
C THR A 405 -14.16 23.83 7.93
N TRP A 406 -15.20 23.84 8.78
CA TRP A 406 -16.50 23.24 8.45
C TRP A 406 -17.21 23.97 7.30
N LYS A 407 -17.07 25.30 7.21
CA LYS A 407 -17.60 26.08 6.08
C LYS A 407 -16.91 25.72 4.76
N GLU A 408 -15.62 25.43 4.83
CA GLU A 408 -14.83 24.98 3.66
C GLU A 408 -15.19 23.57 3.22
N TYR A 409 -15.51 22.66 4.18
CA TYR A 409 -15.81 21.24 3.90
C TYR A 409 -17.18 20.83 4.46
N PRO A 410 -18.29 21.29 3.88
CA PRO A 410 -19.64 21.07 4.42
C PRO A 410 -20.06 19.61 4.46
N PHE A 411 -19.48 18.75 3.62
CA PHE A 411 -19.72 17.31 3.61
C PHE A 411 -19.27 16.59 4.89
N ALA A 412 -18.47 17.24 5.74
CA ALA A 412 -18.04 16.67 7.03
C ALA A 412 -19.22 16.38 7.98
N PHE A 413 -20.36 17.06 7.81
CA PHE A 413 -21.58 16.85 8.61
C PHE A 413 -22.62 15.94 7.93
N ASP A 414 -22.32 15.39 6.77
CA ASP A 414 -23.25 14.53 6.05
C ASP A 414 -23.55 13.23 6.84
N PRO A 415 -24.74 12.64 6.64
CA PRO A 415 -25.14 11.41 7.32
C PRO A 415 -24.11 10.26 7.27
N PRO A 416 -23.43 9.99 6.16
CA PRO A 416 -22.41 8.93 6.11
C PRO A 416 -21.27 9.12 7.14
N ILE A 417 -20.82 10.35 7.38
CA ILE A 417 -19.78 10.64 8.37
C ILE A 417 -20.30 10.44 9.79
N LYS A 418 -21.54 10.84 10.07
CA LYS A 418 -22.20 10.59 11.36
C LYS A 418 -22.33 9.09 11.63
N ILE A 419 -22.73 8.31 10.62
CA ILE A 419 -22.81 6.85 10.71
C ILE A 419 -21.43 6.25 10.96
N ALA A 420 -20.39 6.73 10.26
CA ALA A 420 -19.02 6.29 10.45
C ALA A 420 -18.53 6.51 11.90
N ALA A 421 -18.81 7.68 12.48
CA ALA A 421 -18.48 7.99 13.88
C ALA A 421 -19.19 7.06 14.87
N VAL A 422 -20.48 6.79 14.65
CA VAL A 422 -21.26 5.86 15.49
C VAL A 422 -20.71 4.43 15.38
N LEU A 423 -20.39 3.94 14.18
CA LEU A 423 -19.85 2.60 13.96
C LEU A 423 -18.47 2.44 14.61
N LEU A 424 -17.61 3.47 14.49
CA LEU A 424 -16.31 3.49 15.17
C LEU A 424 -16.48 3.40 16.69
N THR A 425 -17.36 4.22 17.25
CA THR A 425 -17.65 4.26 18.68
C THR A 425 -18.20 2.92 19.18
N ALA A 426 -19.28 2.45 18.57
CA ALA A 426 -19.99 1.26 19.00
C ALA A 426 -19.10 0.00 18.91
N GLY A 427 -18.37 -0.18 17.82
CA GLY A 427 -17.48 -1.32 17.62
C GLY A 427 -16.34 -1.35 18.64
N ASN A 428 -15.75 -0.20 18.97
CA ASN A 428 -14.66 -0.13 19.95
C ASN A 428 -15.17 -0.24 21.41
N LEU A 429 -16.33 0.30 21.76
CA LEU A 429 -16.98 0.05 23.05
C LEU A 429 -17.31 -1.43 23.23
N LEU A 430 -17.80 -2.09 22.19
CA LEU A 430 -18.05 -3.54 22.20
C LEU A 430 -16.75 -4.33 22.38
N ALA A 431 -15.67 -3.93 21.74
CA ALA A 431 -14.35 -4.53 21.91
C ALA A 431 -13.87 -4.42 23.37
N LEU A 432 -14.00 -3.23 23.99
CA LEU A 432 -13.66 -3.01 25.39
C LEU A 432 -14.54 -3.85 26.33
N TRP A 433 -15.85 -3.94 26.06
CA TRP A 433 -16.76 -4.76 26.85
C TRP A 433 -16.37 -6.24 26.83
N PHE A 434 -16.05 -6.81 25.68
CA PHE A 434 -15.59 -8.20 25.56
C PHE A 434 -14.20 -8.39 26.21
N LEU A 435 -13.32 -7.40 26.14
CA LEU A 435 -12.03 -7.41 26.79
C LEU A 435 -12.17 -7.59 28.30
N VAL A 436 -13.05 -6.81 28.93
CA VAL A 436 -13.30 -6.88 30.38
C VAL A 436 -13.95 -8.21 30.77
N ARG A 437 -14.90 -8.70 29.96
CA ARG A 437 -15.66 -9.92 30.24
C ARG A 437 -14.86 -11.19 30.00
N ARG A 438 -14.15 -11.31 28.90
CA ARG A 438 -13.51 -12.57 28.46
C ARG A 438 -12.00 -12.60 28.63
N LYS A 439 -11.34 -11.46 28.74
CA LYS A 439 -9.88 -11.31 28.89
C LYS A 439 -9.07 -12.04 27.79
N VAL A 440 -9.61 -12.10 26.57
CA VAL A 440 -8.97 -12.66 25.37
C VAL A 440 -8.63 -11.54 24.40
N TRP A 441 -7.61 -11.76 23.58
CA TRP A 441 -7.13 -10.72 22.63
C TRP A 441 -7.79 -10.79 21.26
N ASN A 442 -8.16 -12.00 20.80
CA ASN A 442 -8.59 -12.25 19.43
C ASN A 442 -9.91 -11.56 19.06
N LEU A 443 -10.94 -11.67 19.88
CA LEU A 443 -12.23 -11.06 19.62
C LEU A 443 -12.17 -9.51 19.66
N PRO A 444 -11.52 -8.85 20.62
CA PRO A 444 -11.33 -7.39 20.58
C PRO A 444 -10.54 -6.93 19.34
N VAL A 445 -9.48 -7.64 18.93
CA VAL A 445 -8.75 -7.32 17.68
C VAL A 445 -9.66 -7.39 16.47
N PHE A 446 -10.45 -8.45 16.37
CA PHE A 446 -11.42 -8.60 15.27
C PHE A 446 -12.47 -7.48 15.25
N LEU A 447 -12.98 -7.07 16.42
CA LEU A 447 -13.97 -6.00 16.54
C LEU A 447 -13.38 -4.62 16.22
N VAL A 448 -12.17 -4.30 16.67
CA VAL A 448 -11.46 -3.07 16.31
C VAL A 448 -11.25 -3.01 14.80
N GLY A 449 -10.73 -4.07 14.17
CA GLY A 449 -10.54 -4.11 12.74
C GLY A 449 -11.86 -4.01 11.97
N SER A 450 -12.91 -4.71 12.41
CA SER A 450 -14.24 -4.63 11.79
C SER A 450 -14.85 -3.23 11.89
N SER A 451 -14.68 -2.55 13.05
CA SER A 451 -15.17 -1.17 13.22
C SER A 451 -14.47 -0.20 12.27
N LEU A 452 -13.16 -0.36 12.05
CA LEU A 452 -12.40 0.44 11.09
C LEU A 452 -12.90 0.23 9.66
N LEU A 453 -13.10 -1.02 9.23
CA LEU A 453 -13.62 -1.31 7.89
C LEU A 453 -15.05 -0.78 7.69
N LEU A 454 -15.92 -0.91 8.70
CA LEU A 454 -17.28 -0.35 8.65
C LEU A 454 -17.26 1.19 8.63
N THR A 455 -16.30 1.81 9.33
CA THR A 455 -16.08 3.26 9.29
C THR A 455 -15.69 3.71 7.88
N VAL A 456 -14.76 3.00 7.24
CA VAL A 456 -14.37 3.27 5.83
C VAL A 456 -15.57 3.08 4.89
N TYR A 457 -16.35 2.00 5.07
CA TYR A 457 -17.56 1.74 4.30
C TYR A 457 -18.55 2.91 4.38
N ALA A 458 -18.91 3.32 5.60
CA ALA A 458 -19.87 4.41 5.80
C ALA A 458 -19.32 5.76 5.28
N ALA A 459 -18.05 6.09 5.62
CA ALA A 459 -17.42 7.33 5.17
C ALA A 459 -17.28 7.42 3.64
N SER A 460 -17.20 6.28 2.94
CA SER A 460 -17.16 6.27 1.48
C SER A 460 -18.39 6.91 0.83
N GLY A 461 -19.51 6.99 1.54
CA GLY A 461 -20.73 7.63 1.05
C GLY A 461 -20.61 9.13 0.75
N VAL A 462 -19.57 9.81 1.26
CA VAL A 462 -19.32 11.24 0.94
C VAL A 462 -18.28 11.44 -0.16
N LEU A 463 -17.64 10.39 -0.68
CA LEU A 463 -16.54 10.51 -1.64
C LEU A 463 -16.90 11.29 -2.90
N ALA A 464 -18.12 11.17 -3.40
CA ALA A 464 -18.59 11.97 -4.53
C ALA A 464 -18.53 13.48 -4.26
N LYS A 465 -18.73 13.91 -2.99
CA LYS A 465 -18.60 15.31 -2.58
C LYS A 465 -17.16 15.71 -2.22
N VAL A 466 -16.34 14.73 -1.84
CA VAL A 466 -14.91 14.92 -1.51
C VAL A 466 -14.05 15.04 -2.75
N ASN A 467 -14.34 14.24 -3.80
CA ASN A 467 -13.54 14.22 -5.03
C ASN A 467 -13.32 15.60 -5.66
N PRO A 468 -14.32 16.51 -5.74
CA PRO A 468 -14.13 17.86 -6.27
C PRO A 468 -13.09 18.71 -5.52
N TYR A 469 -12.77 18.37 -4.27
CA TYR A 469 -11.81 19.13 -3.46
C TYR A 469 -10.38 18.59 -3.54
N PHE A 470 -10.23 17.28 -3.83
CA PHE A 470 -8.93 16.60 -3.76
C PHE A 470 -8.51 15.91 -5.06
N GLY A 471 -9.42 15.79 -6.04
CA GLY A 471 -9.17 15.24 -7.36
C GLY A 471 -9.33 16.29 -8.46
N TYR A 472 -8.96 15.94 -9.68
CA TYR A 472 -9.04 16.84 -10.84
C TYR A 472 -10.04 16.37 -11.89
N ARG A 473 -10.64 15.19 -11.73
CA ARG A 473 -11.56 14.62 -12.74
C ARG A 473 -12.71 15.55 -13.06
N GLU A 474 -13.37 16.10 -12.04
CA GLU A 474 -14.58 16.89 -12.23
C GLU A 474 -14.27 18.25 -12.90
N ILE A 475 -13.21 18.95 -12.45
CA ILE A 475 -12.84 20.23 -13.08
C ILE A 475 -12.33 20.05 -14.52
N CYS A 476 -11.70 18.91 -14.83
CA CYS A 476 -11.25 18.61 -16.19
C CYS A 476 -12.41 18.36 -17.18
N LYS A 477 -13.61 18.00 -16.70
CA LYS A 477 -14.80 17.88 -17.56
C LYS A 477 -15.30 19.23 -18.08
N GLU A 478 -15.03 20.30 -17.32
CA GLU A 478 -15.41 21.67 -17.68
C GLU A 478 -14.46 22.30 -18.71
N VAL A 479 -13.37 21.63 -19.07
CA VAL A 479 -12.39 22.13 -20.06
C VAL A 479 -12.93 21.94 -21.47
N PRO A 480 -13.15 23.02 -22.26
CA PRO A 480 -13.68 22.92 -23.61
C PRO A 480 -12.77 22.12 -24.55
N MET A 481 -13.37 21.38 -25.46
CA MET A 481 -12.64 20.66 -26.50
C MET A 481 -11.91 21.64 -27.46
N GLY A 482 -10.70 21.27 -27.90
CA GLY A 482 -9.96 22.05 -28.88
C GLY A 482 -9.17 23.25 -28.34
N THR A 483 -9.18 23.48 -27.02
CA THR A 483 -8.36 24.50 -26.35
C THR A 483 -7.02 23.95 -25.92
N ASP A 484 -5.96 24.75 -25.90
CA ASP A 484 -4.72 24.43 -25.19
C ASP A 484 -5.00 24.50 -23.67
N VAL A 485 -4.38 23.61 -22.89
CA VAL A 485 -4.65 23.55 -21.45
C VAL A 485 -3.43 23.98 -20.66
N ALA A 486 -3.64 24.97 -19.81
CA ALA A 486 -2.65 25.44 -18.85
C ALA A 486 -3.11 25.20 -17.42
N THR A 487 -2.15 24.97 -16.53
CA THR A 487 -2.38 24.86 -15.08
C THR A 487 -1.52 25.86 -14.32
N LEU A 488 -2.09 26.41 -13.24
CA LEU A 488 -1.42 27.40 -12.40
C LEU A 488 -1.87 27.22 -10.96
N CYS A 489 -0.94 27.28 -9.99
CA CYS A 489 -1.19 27.13 -8.55
C CYS A 489 -1.86 25.82 -8.14
N LEU A 490 -1.75 24.76 -8.94
CA LEU A 490 -2.26 23.44 -8.61
C LEU A 490 -1.19 22.57 -7.93
N HIS A 491 -1.63 21.56 -7.20
CA HIS A 491 -0.72 20.60 -6.58
C HIS A 491 -0.50 19.40 -7.50
N ARG A 492 0.67 19.30 -8.12
CA ARG A 492 1.07 18.19 -9.00
C ARG A 492 0.09 17.91 -10.13
N PRO A 493 -0.21 18.89 -10.97
CA PRO A 493 -1.14 18.76 -12.10
C PRO A 493 -0.54 18.04 -13.31
N GLU A 494 0.74 17.67 -13.29
CA GLU A 494 1.52 17.26 -14.46
C GLU A 494 0.87 16.11 -15.27
N ASN A 495 0.06 15.28 -14.60
CA ASN A 495 -0.54 14.09 -15.22
C ASN A 495 -2.07 14.15 -15.33
N ILE A 496 -2.69 15.34 -15.33
CA ILE A 496 -4.14 15.48 -15.58
C ILE A 496 -4.50 15.34 -17.07
N ASP A 497 -3.50 15.26 -17.94
CA ASP A 497 -3.62 14.87 -19.35
C ASP A 497 -4.46 13.60 -19.54
N VAL A 498 -4.41 12.67 -18.59
CA VAL A 498 -5.28 11.47 -18.52
C VAL A 498 -6.77 11.80 -18.60
N TYR A 499 -7.20 12.92 -18.02
CA TYR A 499 -8.61 13.34 -18.02
C TYR A 499 -8.94 14.25 -19.19
N VAL A 500 -8.00 15.10 -19.59
CA VAL A 500 -8.19 16.09 -20.65
C VAL A 500 -7.95 15.49 -22.05
N GLY A 501 -7.21 14.36 -22.13
CA GLY A 501 -6.89 13.67 -23.37
C GLY A 501 -5.87 14.40 -24.26
N ARG A 502 -5.15 15.37 -23.71
CA ARG A 502 -4.11 16.15 -24.41
C ARG A 502 -3.07 16.71 -23.45
N GLN A 503 -1.91 17.06 -23.98
CA GLN A 503 -0.82 17.63 -23.19
C GLN A 503 -1.25 18.93 -22.51
N ILE A 504 -0.74 19.13 -21.30
CA ILE A 504 -0.96 20.34 -20.50
C ILE A 504 0.36 21.08 -20.33
N LYS A 505 0.26 22.39 -20.12
CA LYS A 505 1.40 23.23 -19.76
C LYS A 505 1.24 23.71 -18.32
N ASP A 506 2.07 23.18 -17.44
CA ASP A 506 2.07 23.61 -16.03
C ASP A 506 3.01 24.79 -15.82
N TYR A 507 2.48 25.87 -15.23
CA TYR A 507 3.23 27.06 -14.85
C TYR A 507 3.59 27.09 -13.37
N GLY A 508 3.24 26.06 -12.61
CA GLY A 508 3.49 25.99 -11.18
C GLY A 508 2.84 27.16 -10.42
N LYS A 509 3.64 28.08 -9.94
CA LYS A 509 3.18 29.34 -9.29
C LYS A 509 3.62 30.59 -10.05
N ASP A 510 4.18 30.44 -11.23
CA ASP A 510 4.70 31.56 -12.02
C ASP A 510 3.59 32.20 -12.86
N VAL A 511 2.89 33.15 -12.21
CA VAL A 511 1.81 33.93 -12.81
C VAL A 511 2.32 34.81 -13.96
N GLU A 512 3.54 35.36 -13.84
CA GLU A 512 4.11 36.24 -14.87
C GLU A 512 4.40 35.47 -16.16
N ALA A 513 4.99 34.29 -16.07
CA ALA A 513 5.22 33.42 -17.22
C ALA A 513 3.91 33.02 -17.90
N PHE A 514 2.86 32.73 -17.12
CA PHE A 514 1.52 32.47 -17.67
C PHE A 514 0.97 33.69 -18.39
N MET A 515 0.95 34.88 -17.74
CA MET A 515 0.43 36.13 -18.32
C MET A 515 1.13 36.48 -19.60
N LYS A 516 2.45 36.32 -19.68
CA LYS A 516 3.25 36.50 -20.89
C LYS A 516 2.80 35.56 -22.02
N THR A 517 2.56 34.31 -21.73
CA THR A 517 2.07 33.33 -22.72
C THR A 517 0.63 33.61 -23.13
N ALA A 518 -0.22 34.02 -22.18
CA ALA A 518 -1.61 34.39 -22.47
C ALA A 518 -1.70 35.63 -23.38
N SER A 519 -0.77 36.59 -23.22
CA SER A 519 -0.66 37.81 -24.06
C SER A 519 0.00 37.60 -25.40
N ASP A 520 0.62 36.44 -25.63
CA ASP A 520 1.32 36.15 -26.87
C ASP A 520 0.30 35.91 -28.01
N THR A 521 0.31 36.81 -29.01
CA THR A 521 -0.58 36.79 -30.17
C THR A 521 -0.12 35.85 -31.28
N THR A 522 1.06 35.24 -31.15
CA THR A 522 1.57 34.29 -32.16
C THR A 522 0.83 32.96 -32.13
N ASN A 523 0.32 32.55 -30.98
CA ASN A 523 -0.52 31.37 -30.82
C ASN A 523 -2.00 31.76 -30.99
N THR A 524 -2.67 31.25 -31.99
CA THR A 524 -4.08 31.56 -32.31
C THR A 524 -5.10 30.62 -31.67
N ARG A 525 -4.65 29.57 -30.95
CA ARG A 525 -5.56 28.65 -30.30
C ARG A 525 -6.05 29.21 -28.96
N PRO A 526 -7.34 29.09 -28.64
CA PRO A 526 -7.84 29.46 -27.31
C PRO A 526 -7.17 28.62 -26.22
N MET A 527 -6.94 29.22 -25.06
CA MET A 527 -6.24 28.58 -23.94
C MET A 527 -7.17 28.51 -22.74
N SER A 528 -7.39 27.30 -22.22
CA SER A 528 -8.13 27.09 -20.96
C SER A 528 -7.14 27.01 -19.80
N LEU A 529 -7.36 27.84 -18.79
CA LEU A 529 -6.58 27.85 -17.56
C LEU A 529 -7.35 27.14 -16.45
N ILE A 530 -6.76 26.12 -15.84
CA ILE A 530 -7.23 25.52 -14.59
C ILE A 530 -6.38 26.08 -13.45
N THR A 531 -7.04 26.68 -12.45
CA THR A 531 -6.37 27.27 -11.29
C THR A 531 -7.23 27.15 -10.03
N THR A 532 -6.82 27.73 -8.92
CA THR A 532 -7.60 27.78 -7.68
C THR A 532 -8.19 29.17 -7.45
N TYR A 533 -9.33 29.26 -6.74
CA TYR A 533 -9.89 30.56 -6.32
C TYR A 533 -8.88 31.38 -5.52
N LYS A 534 -8.15 30.74 -4.62
CA LYS A 534 -7.12 31.41 -3.83
C LYS A 534 -6.06 32.08 -4.71
N CYS A 535 -5.65 31.41 -5.80
CA CYS A 535 -4.69 32.00 -6.73
C CYS A 535 -5.27 33.23 -7.45
N LEU A 536 -6.57 33.20 -7.80
CA LEU A 536 -7.24 34.36 -8.43
C LEU A 536 -7.41 35.53 -7.44
N GLU A 537 -7.70 35.26 -6.16
CA GLU A 537 -7.79 36.29 -5.12
C GLU A 537 -6.44 36.95 -4.86
N GLU A 538 -5.36 36.17 -4.83
CA GLU A 538 -3.99 36.66 -4.66
C GLU A 538 -3.46 37.42 -5.89
N ASN A 539 -4.08 37.26 -7.08
CA ASN A 539 -3.62 37.83 -8.36
C ASN A 539 -4.78 38.51 -9.13
N PRO A 540 -5.15 39.77 -8.78
CA PRO A 540 -6.28 40.48 -9.41
C PRO A 540 -6.18 40.60 -10.94
N GLN A 541 -5.00 40.83 -11.49
CA GLN A 541 -4.79 40.93 -12.94
C GLN A 541 -5.15 39.62 -13.68
N LEU A 542 -4.78 38.46 -13.09
CA LEU A 542 -5.13 37.16 -13.63
C LEU A 542 -6.64 36.92 -13.56
N ARG A 543 -7.25 37.31 -12.45
CA ARG A 543 -8.70 37.21 -12.24
C ARG A 543 -9.44 38.02 -13.30
N ASP A 544 -9.06 39.31 -13.45
CA ASP A 544 -9.70 40.23 -14.39
C ASP A 544 -9.54 39.74 -15.86
N LEU A 545 -8.37 39.23 -16.22
CA LEU A 545 -8.14 38.58 -17.51
C LEU A 545 -9.09 37.40 -17.74
N LEU A 546 -9.24 36.51 -16.75
CA LEU A 546 -10.01 35.28 -16.89
C LEU A 546 -11.52 35.59 -17.00
N TYR A 547 -12.04 36.49 -16.14
CA TYR A 547 -13.46 36.88 -16.14
C TYR A 547 -13.84 37.77 -17.32
N SER A 548 -12.92 38.56 -17.87
CA SER A 548 -13.18 39.37 -19.08
C SER A 548 -13.17 38.54 -20.38
N SER A 549 -12.51 37.39 -20.36
CA SER A 549 -12.39 36.51 -21.53
C SER A 549 -13.61 35.60 -21.74
N GLY A 550 -14.44 35.38 -20.72
CA GLY A 550 -15.62 34.53 -20.84
C GLY A 550 -16.10 33.93 -19.52
N PRO A 551 -17.02 32.95 -19.59
CA PRO A 551 -17.53 32.30 -18.38
C PRO A 551 -16.44 31.47 -17.69
N VAL A 552 -16.42 31.54 -16.36
CA VAL A 552 -15.53 30.77 -15.50
C VAL A 552 -16.36 29.69 -14.79
N ALA A 553 -16.11 28.43 -15.14
CA ALA A 553 -16.70 27.29 -14.44
C ALA A 553 -15.93 27.01 -13.14
N SER A 554 -16.61 26.45 -12.15
CA SER A 554 -16.04 26.17 -10.82
C SER A 554 -16.44 24.82 -10.27
N VAL A 555 -15.47 24.12 -9.68
CA VAL A 555 -15.67 22.81 -9.05
C VAL A 555 -14.80 22.72 -7.79
N GLY A 556 -15.43 22.71 -6.61
CA GLY A 556 -14.71 22.75 -5.35
C GLY A 556 -13.84 24.02 -5.22
N PRO A 557 -12.54 23.89 -4.89
CA PRO A 557 -11.62 25.02 -4.81
C PRO A 557 -11.03 25.44 -6.17
N TYR A 558 -11.35 24.72 -7.24
CA TYR A 558 -10.81 24.92 -8.56
C TYR A 558 -11.73 25.73 -9.46
N CYS A 559 -11.16 26.45 -10.38
CA CYS A 559 -11.86 27.15 -11.44
C CYS A 559 -11.16 26.97 -12.78
N VAL A 560 -11.95 26.99 -13.86
CA VAL A 560 -11.46 26.94 -15.23
C VAL A 560 -12.14 28.03 -16.06
N GLY A 561 -11.34 28.79 -16.78
CA GLY A 561 -11.81 29.77 -17.74
C GLY A 561 -11.00 29.69 -19.04
N THR A 562 -11.62 30.07 -20.16
CA THR A 562 -10.99 30.01 -21.45
C THR A 562 -10.66 31.44 -21.95
N ILE A 563 -9.41 31.65 -22.25
CA ILE A 563 -8.92 32.92 -22.85
C ILE A 563 -8.99 32.76 -24.34
N GLU A 564 -9.90 33.50 -24.98
CA GLU A 564 -9.98 33.58 -26.43
C GLU A 564 -8.84 34.46 -26.95
N LYS A 565 -8.12 33.96 -27.94
CA LYS A 565 -7.08 34.72 -28.63
C LYS A 565 -7.68 35.32 -29.88
N HIS A 566 -7.91 36.62 -29.87
CA HIS A 566 -8.44 37.33 -31.05
C HIS A 566 -7.44 37.24 -32.21
N LYS A 567 -7.89 36.73 -33.35
CA LYS A 567 -7.21 36.99 -34.64
C LYS A 567 -7.22 38.49 -34.86
N LYS A 568 -6.05 39.11 -34.89
CA LYS A 568 -5.92 40.45 -35.49
C LYS A 568 -6.06 40.37 -36.98
#